data_339b95d36ab7af4a017b047923edc061
#
_entry.id   339b95d36ab7af4a017b047923edc061
#
_cell.length_a   1.000
_cell.length_b   1.000
_cell.length_c   1.000
_cell.angle_alpha   90.00
_cell.angle_beta   90.00
_cell.angle_gamma   90.00
#
_symmetry.space_group_name_H-M   'P 1'
#
loop_
_entity.id
_entity.type
_entity.pdbx_description
1 polymer ?
#
loop_
_entity_poly.entity_id
_entity_poly.type
_entity_poly.pdbx_seq_one_letter_code
_entity_poly.pdbx_strand_id
1 'polypeptide(L)'
;REWWQPILVQRDIAILGIIAKEFDGVLHFLLQAKMEPGNVDLVQLSPTVQATSSNYTQVHRGKRTPYVEYFTEPGRGRVLVDTLQSEQGAWFHLKRNRNIVVEVTEDVPVRDDFCWLTLGQIGRLLRRRSVINMDARTVLGCLASAREYAAEPAGRHTMAEILSWFT
;
A
#
# COMPACT_ATOMS: atom_id res chain seq x y z
N ARG A 1 17.87 28.97 18.57
CA ARG A 1 16.46 28.95 19.02
C ARG A 1 16.07 27.50 19.21
N GLU A 2 15.64 27.13 20.39
CA GLU A 2 15.00 25.85 20.68
C GLU A 2 13.52 25.96 20.30
N TRP A 3 12.96 24.90 19.69
CA TRP A 3 11.56 24.80 19.36
C TRP A 3 11.08 23.36 19.55
N TRP A 4 9.82 23.19 19.93
CA TRP A 4 9.23 21.89 20.20
C TRP A 4 8.18 21.57 19.13
N GLN A 5 8.27 20.38 18.57
CA GLN A 5 7.28 19.86 17.63
C GLN A 5 6.61 18.64 18.24
N PRO A 6 5.28 18.64 18.40
CA PRO A 6 4.58 17.43 18.80
C PRO A 6 4.72 16.36 17.71
N ILE A 7 4.97 15.12 18.12
CA ILE A 7 5.08 13.98 17.23
C ILE A 7 4.19 12.85 17.75
N LEU A 8 3.51 12.14 16.85
CA LEU A 8 2.60 11.05 17.19
C LEU A 8 3.39 9.77 17.47
N VAL A 9 3.14 9.15 18.63
CA VAL A 9 3.66 7.82 18.96
C VAL A 9 2.55 6.79 18.72
N GLN A 10 2.59 6.16 17.54
CA GLN A 10 1.65 5.10 17.16
C GLN A 10 2.45 3.90 16.67
N ARG A 11 2.68 2.94 17.54
CA ARG A 11 3.52 1.76 17.26
C ARG A 11 2.82 0.68 16.44
N ASP A 12 1.51 0.81 16.25
CA ASP A 12 0.69 -0.15 15.53
C ASP A 12 1.06 -0.19 14.03
N ILE A 13 1.40 -1.36 13.51
CA ILE A 13 1.74 -1.56 12.10
C ILE A 13 0.44 -1.74 11.32
N ALA A 14 0.11 -0.77 10.47
CA ALA A 14 -1.03 -0.88 9.59
C ALA A 14 -0.69 -1.75 8.36
N ILE A 15 -1.72 -2.38 7.79
CA ILE A 15 -1.67 -3.04 6.49
C ILE A 15 -2.14 -2.05 5.43
N LEU A 16 -1.28 -1.83 4.43
CA LEU A 16 -1.60 -1.15 3.18
C LEU A 16 -1.51 -2.22 2.09
N GLY A 17 -2.66 -2.83 1.76
CA GLY A 17 -2.73 -4.02 0.92
C GLY A 17 -3.46 -3.79 -0.40
N ILE A 18 -2.93 -4.30 -1.51
CA ILE A 18 -3.61 -4.31 -2.80
C ILE A 18 -3.75 -5.75 -3.28
N ILE A 19 -4.99 -6.16 -3.62
CA ILE A 19 -5.23 -7.42 -4.30
C ILE A 19 -4.97 -7.22 -5.79
N ALA A 20 -4.23 -8.14 -6.39
CA ALA A 20 -4.03 -8.22 -7.82
C ALA A 20 -4.66 -9.50 -8.38
N LYS A 21 -5.20 -9.43 -9.60
CA LYS A 21 -5.74 -10.59 -10.32
C LYS A 21 -5.52 -10.42 -11.81
N GLU A 22 -5.18 -11.51 -12.49
CA GLU A 22 -5.08 -11.54 -13.94
C GLU A 22 -6.45 -11.75 -14.57
N PHE A 23 -6.80 -10.89 -15.54
CA PHE A 23 -7.94 -11.07 -16.43
C PHE A 23 -7.42 -11.00 -17.86
N ASP A 24 -7.71 -12.03 -18.64
CA ASP A 24 -7.34 -12.13 -20.05
C ASP A 24 -5.84 -11.82 -20.31
N GLY A 25 -4.95 -12.34 -19.46
CA GLY A 25 -3.49 -12.16 -19.58
C GLY A 25 -3.00 -10.80 -19.08
N VAL A 26 -3.86 -9.96 -18.49
CA VAL A 26 -3.50 -8.63 -17.98
C VAL A 26 -3.73 -8.53 -16.47
N LEU A 27 -2.70 -8.15 -15.72
CA LEU A 27 -2.80 -7.97 -14.29
C LEU A 27 -3.56 -6.68 -13.94
N HIS A 28 -4.58 -6.84 -13.10
CA HIS A 28 -5.39 -5.76 -12.56
C HIS A 28 -5.21 -5.66 -11.06
N PHE A 29 -5.47 -4.49 -10.51
CA PHE A 29 -5.33 -4.14 -9.11
C PHE A 29 -6.65 -3.63 -8.56
N LEU A 30 -7.11 -4.17 -7.44
CA LEU A 30 -8.36 -3.78 -6.79
C LEU A 30 -8.11 -2.57 -5.89
N LEU A 31 -8.69 -1.44 -6.24
CA LEU A 31 -8.61 -0.21 -5.46
C LEU A 31 -9.98 0.19 -4.92
N GLN A 32 -10.00 0.86 -3.77
CA GLN A 32 -11.20 1.36 -3.12
C GLN A 32 -11.38 2.86 -3.36
N ALA A 33 -12.57 3.28 -3.80
CA ALA A 33 -12.98 4.69 -3.76
C ALA A 33 -13.35 5.03 -2.31
N LYS A 34 -12.45 5.70 -1.58
CA LYS A 34 -12.53 5.94 -0.15
C LYS A 34 -12.60 7.41 0.18
N MET A 35 -13.54 7.77 1.04
CA MET A 35 -13.61 9.10 1.62
C MET A 35 -12.84 9.11 2.94
N GLU A 36 -11.91 10.06 3.07
CA GLU A 36 -11.15 10.28 4.29
C GLU A 36 -11.14 11.77 4.66
N PRO A 37 -11.25 12.10 5.96
CA PRO A 37 -11.10 13.46 6.43
C PRO A 37 -9.73 14.03 6.00
N GLY A 38 -9.72 15.20 5.38
CA GLY A 38 -8.50 15.84 4.91
C GLY A 38 -8.13 15.55 3.45
N ASN A 39 -8.83 14.67 2.76
CA ASN A 39 -8.68 14.53 1.32
C ASN A 39 -9.09 15.82 0.59
N VAL A 40 -8.29 16.25 -0.39
CA VAL A 40 -8.56 17.48 -1.14
C VAL A 40 -9.90 17.40 -1.88
N ASP A 41 -10.19 16.28 -2.53
CA ASP A 41 -11.41 16.04 -3.31
C ASP A 41 -12.33 15.01 -2.66
N LEU A 42 -12.37 14.96 -1.32
CA LEU A 42 -13.16 14.05 -0.49
C LEU A 42 -12.89 12.57 -0.75
N VAL A 43 -13.10 12.09 -1.98
CA VAL A 43 -12.94 10.68 -2.37
C VAL A 43 -11.67 10.50 -3.18
N GLN A 44 -10.84 9.53 -2.79
CA GLN A 44 -9.65 9.13 -3.52
C GLN A 44 -9.59 7.61 -3.63
N LEU A 45 -8.88 7.11 -4.65
CA LEU A 45 -8.58 5.68 -4.75
C LEU A 45 -7.47 5.33 -3.76
N SER A 46 -7.79 4.43 -2.85
CA SER A 46 -6.93 3.88 -1.82
C SER A 46 -6.55 2.43 -2.12
N PRO A 47 -5.59 1.83 -1.40
CA PRO A 47 -5.38 0.39 -1.44
C PRO A 47 -6.67 -0.39 -1.19
N THR A 48 -6.71 -1.67 -1.55
CA THR A 48 -7.84 -2.57 -1.23
C THR A 48 -8.10 -2.62 0.28
N VAL A 49 -7.03 -2.65 1.07
CA VAL A 49 -7.06 -2.60 2.53
C VAL A 49 -6.12 -1.51 3.02
N GLN A 50 -6.64 -0.66 3.89
CA GLN A 50 -5.90 0.35 4.64
C GLN A 50 -6.43 0.29 6.07
N ALA A 51 -5.76 -0.48 6.93
CA ALA A 51 -6.24 -0.75 8.28
C ALA A 51 -5.11 -0.95 9.28
N THR A 52 -5.26 -0.37 10.47
CA THR A 52 -4.40 -0.66 11.62
C THR A 52 -4.74 -2.03 12.22
N SER A 53 -3.84 -2.63 13.01
CA SER A 53 -4.09 -3.93 13.63
C SER A 53 -5.31 -3.91 14.54
N SER A 54 -5.53 -2.82 15.27
CA SER A 54 -6.73 -2.63 16.09
C SER A 54 -8.03 -2.68 15.29
N ASN A 55 -8.03 -2.21 14.04
CA ASN A 55 -9.20 -2.22 13.18
C ASN A 55 -9.50 -3.62 12.62
N TYR A 56 -8.49 -4.35 12.13
CA TYR A 56 -8.75 -5.67 11.56
C TYR A 56 -8.86 -6.79 12.60
N THR A 57 -8.33 -6.62 13.81
CA THR A 57 -8.56 -7.53 14.94
C THR A 57 -9.87 -7.24 15.70
N GLN A 58 -10.62 -6.23 15.27
CA GLN A 58 -11.93 -5.84 15.83
C GLN A 58 -11.91 -5.52 17.33
N VAL A 59 -10.83 -4.99 17.86
CA VAL A 59 -10.71 -4.61 19.29
C VAL A 59 -11.87 -3.70 19.73
N HIS A 60 -12.40 -2.87 18.84
CA HIS A 60 -13.50 -1.94 19.11
C HIS A 60 -14.88 -2.45 18.63
N ARG A 61 -15.07 -3.74 18.36
CA ARG A 61 -16.31 -4.34 17.86
C ARG A 61 -16.88 -3.66 16.58
N GLY A 62 -16.02 -3.03 15.80
CA GLY A 62 -16.38 -2.43 14.52
C GLY A 62 -16.70 -3.46 13.44
N LYS A 63 -17.17 -2.99 12.27
CA LYS A 63 -17.33 -3.86 11.11
C LYS A 63 -15.96 -4.40 10.67
N ARG A 64 -15.90 -5.69 10.30
CA ARG A 64 -14.69 -6.31 9.74
C ARG A 64 -14.23 -5.52 8.52
N THR A 65 -12.94 -5.21 8.45
CA THR A 65 -12.33 -4.60 7.26
C THR A 65 -12.49 -5.55 6.06
N PRO A 66 -13.13 -5.14 4.97
CA PRO A 66 -13.28 -6.00 3.80
C PRO A 66 -11.93 -6.44 3.25
N TYR A 67 -11.86 -7.68 2.77
CA TYR A 67 -10.69 -8.26 2.09
C TYR A 67 -9.41 -8.37 2.95
N VAL A 68 -9.45 -8.08 4.25
CA VAL A 68 -8.26 -8.16 5.10
C VAL A 68 -7.69 -9.58 5.19
N GLU A 69 -8.53 -10.60 5.03
CA GLU A 69 -8.16 -12.01 5.02
C GLU A 69 -7.09 -12.36 3.98
N TYR A 70 -7.08 -11.67 2.83
CA TYR A 70 -6.09 -11.89 1.77
C TYR A 70 -4.66 -11.51 2.20
N PHE A 71 -4.53 -10.69 3.24
CA PHE A 71 -3.25 -10.18 3.75
C PHE A 71 -2.85 -10.75 5.10
N THR A 72 -3.80 -11.38 5.81
CA THR A 72 -3.59 -11.90 7.18
C THR A 72 -3.63 -13.41 7.27
N GLU A 73 -4.31 -14.08 6.34
CA GLU A 73 -4.42 -15.54 6.31
C GLU A 73 -3.40 -16.13 5.32
N PRO A 74 -2.66 -17.19 5.69
CA PRO A 74 -1.72 -17.84 4.78
C PRO A 74 -2.44 -18.55 3.63
N GLY A 75 -1.80 -18.59 2.46
CA GLY A 75 -2.29 -19.39 1.33
C GLY A 75 -3.41 -18.74 0.50
N ARG A 76 -3.76 -17.48 0.77
CA ARG A 76 -4.80 -16.76 0.04
C ARG A 76 -4.39 -16.28 -1.35
N GLY A 77 -3.11 -16.30 -1.65
CA GLY A 77 -2.60 -15.90 -2.97
C GLY A 77 -1.07 -15.85 -3.00
N ARG A 78 -0.54 -15.48 -4.16
CA ARG A 78 0.89 -15.27 -4.37
C ARG A 78 1.29 -13.86 -3.95
N VAL A 79 2.17 -13.73 -2.98
CA VAL A 79 2.73 -12.45 -2.57
C VAL A 79 3.66 -11.92 -3.65
N LEU A 80 3.34 -10.77 -4.25
CA LEU A 80 4.17 -10.09 -5.25
C LEU A 80 5.19 -9.16 -4.61
N VAL A 81 4.80 -8.49 -3.52
CA VAL A 81 5.65 -7.65 -2.68
C VAL A 81 5.12 -7.65 -1.26
N ASP A 82 6.02 -7.64 -0.28
CA ASP A 82 5.71 -7.50 1.15
C ASP A 82 6.88 -6.79 1.82
N THR A 83 6.69 -5.56 2.23
CA THR A 83 7.76 -4.75 2.82
C THR A 83 7.24 -3.79 3.88
N LEU A 84 8.08 -3.53 4.88
CA LEU A 84 7.83 -2.51 5.88
C LEU A 84 8.45 -1.19 5.42
N GLN A 85 7.64 -0.14 5.36
CA GLN A 85 8.10 1.21 5.08
C GLN A 85 7.80 2.16 6.23
N SER A 86 8.68 3.14 6.42
CA SER A 86 8.47 4.22 7.38
C SER A 86 7.28 5.07 6.97
N GLU A 87 6.46 5.43 7.93
CA GLU A 87 5.48 6.49 7.81
C GLU A 87 6.20 7.86 7.84
N GLN A 88 5.47 8.95 7.56
CA GLN A 88 6.01 10.30 7.57
C GLN A 88 6.67 10.65 8.91
N GLY A 89 8.00 10.64 8.94
CA GLY A 89 8.79 10.87 10.14
C GLY A 89 8.61 12.26 10.77
N ALA A 90 8.10 13.24 10.00
CA ALA A 90 7.74 14.56 10.53
C ALA A 90 6.50 14.54 11.45
N TRP A 91 5.64 13.53 11.33
CA TRP A 91 4.40 13.39 12.09
C TRP A 91 4.41 12.20 13.06
N PHE A 92 5.11 11.12 12.68
CA PHE A 92 5.09 9.85 13.41
C PHE A 92 6.49 9.45 13.89
N HIS A 93 6.59 9.13 15.17
CA HIS A 93 7.84 8.61 15.75
C HIS A 93 7.97 7.11 15.49
N LEU A 94 8.95 6.72 14.66
CA LEU A 94 9.30 5.32 14.36
C LEU A 94 8.12 4.45 13.87
N LYS A 95 7.09 5.06 13.28
CA LYS A 95 5.97 4.33 12.71
C LYS A 95 6.36 3.68 11.38
N ARG A 96 5.88 2.47 11.18
CA ARG A 96 6.00 1.71 9.93
C ARG A 96 4.66 1.16 9.52
N ASN A 97 4.45 0.99 8.21
CA ASN A 97 3.32 0.29 7.64
C ASN A 97 3.80 -0.87 6.77
N ARG A 98 3.05 -1.96 6.76
CA ARG A 98 3.28 -3.10 5.88
C ARG A 98 2.63 -2.81 4.53
N ASN A 99 3.44 -2.72 3.49
CA ASN A 99 3.00 -2.54 2.10
C ASN A 99 3.04 -3.90 1.43
N ILE A 100 1.88 -4.39 0.98
CA ILE A 100 1.76 -5.75 0.47
C ILE A 100 0.87 -5.81 -0.75
N VAL A 101 1.28 -6.57 -1.77
CA VAL A 101 0.46 -6.90 -2.94
C VAL A 101 0.34 -8.41 -3.03
N VAL A 102 -0.89 -8.90 -3.08
CA VAL A 102 -1.20 -10.34 -3.20
C VAL A 102 -1.97 -10.58 -4.48
N GLU A 103 -1.43 -11.45 -5.32
CA GLU A 103 -2.11 -11.91 -6.53
C GLU A 103 -2.95 -13.14 -6.22
N VAL A 104 -4.21 -13.11 -6.63
CA VAL A 104 -5.18 -14.17 -6.42
C VAL A 104 -5.66 -14.74 -7.75
N THR A 105 -6.03 -16.03 -7.74
CA THR A 105 -6.63 -16.71 -8.89
C THR A 105 -8.14 -16.90 -8.72
N GLU A 106 -8.60 -16.94 -7.47
CA GLU A 106 -10.02 -17.10 -7.13
C GLU A 106 -10.84 -15.86 -7.51
N ASP A 107 -12.16 -16.04 -7.62
CA ASP A 107 -13.06 -14.89 -7.83
C ASP A 107 -13.22 -14.11 -6.53
N VAL A 108 -12.93 -12.81 -6.64
CA VAL A 108 -13.08 -11.85 -5.55
C VAL A 108 -14.38 -11.09 -5.74
N PRO A 109 -15.37 -11.23 -4.84
CA PRO A 109 -16.59 -10.43 -4.91
C PRO A 109 -16.26 -8.95 -4.80
N VAL A 110 -16.58 -8.16 -5.82
CA VAL A 110 -16.30 -6.72 -5.85
C VAL A 110 -17.45 -5.95 -5.24
N ARG A 111 -17.16 -5.09 -4.26
CA ARG A 111 -18.15 -4.20 -3.64
C ARG A 111 -18.28 -2.92 -4.47
N ASP A 112 -19.38 -2.20 -4.28
CA ASP A 112 -19.73 -1.01 -5.09
C ASP A 112 -18.70 0.12 -5.04
N ASP A 113 -17.95 0.21 -3.95
CA ASP A 113 -16.88 1.21 -3.73
C ASP A 113 -15.50 0.72 -4.18
N PHE A 114 -15.40 -0.43 -4.89
CA PHE A 114 -14.14 -0.98 -5.39
C PHE A 114 -14.14 -1.11 -6.91
N CYS A 115 -12.96 -1.01 -7.51
CA CYS A 115 -12.79 -1.23 -8.94
C CYS A 115 -11.46 -1.90 -9.28
N TRP A 116 -11.49 -2.77 -10.29
CA TRP A 116 -10.30 -3.36 -10.91
C TRP A 116 -9.72 -2.39 -11.94
N LEU A 117 -8.43 -2.10 -11.82
CA LEU A 117 -7.71 -1.22 -12.72
C LEU A 117 -6.40 -1.85 -13.18
N THR A 118 -6.09 -1.74 -14.47
CA THR A 118 -4.77 -2.09 -14.97
C THR A 118 -3.73 -1.07 -14.52
N LEU A 119 -2.46 -1.45 -14.50
CA LEU A 119 -1.36 -0.53 -14.17
C LEU A 119 -1.32 0.69 -15.15
N GLY A 120 -1.68 0.47 -16.42
CA GLY A 120 -1.78 1.54 -17.40
C GLY A 120 -2.90 2.54 -17.11
N GLN A 121 -4.05 2.08 -16.61
CA GLN A 121 -5.15 2.95 -16.15
C GLN A 121 -4.74 3.73 -14.91
N ILE A 122 -4.14 3.06 -13.93
CA ILE A 122 -3.59 3.68 -12.71
C ILE A 122 -2.56 4.76 -13.09
N GLY A 123 -1.63 4.48 -13.99
CA GLY A 123 -0.64 5.44 -14.47
C GLY A 123 -1.25 6.70 -15.12
N ARG A 124 -2.41 6.57 -15.78
CA ARG A 124 -3.16 7.73 -16.29
C ARG A 124 -3.81 8.54 -15.15
N LEU A 125 -4.36 7.85 -14.14
CA LEU A 125 -4.98 8.49 -12.99
C LEU A 125 -3.94 9.19 -12.09
N LEU A 126 -2.72 8.65 -11.98
CA LEU A 126 -1.63 9.28 -11.24
C LEU A 126 -1.22 10.66 -11.78
N ARG A 127 -1.50 10.92 -13.06
CA ARG A 127 -1.28 12.25 -13.68
C ARG A 127 -2.39 13.26 -13.38
N ARG A 128 -3.50 12.82 -12.80
CA ARG A 128 -4.58 13.70 -12.35
C ARG A 128 -4.36 14.11 -10.90
N ARG A 129 -4.83 15.30 -10.53
CA ARG A 129 -4.73 15.80 -9.17
C ARG A 129 -5.60 14.95 -8.24
N SER A 130 -5.07 14.56 -7.09
CA SER A 130 -5.79 14.02 -5.93
C SER A 130 -6.75 12.84 -6.22
N VAL A 131 -6.52 12.06 -7.29
CA VAL A 131 -7.38 10.90 -7.60
C VAL A 131 -6.91 9.65 -6.87
N ILE A 132 -5.59 9.44 -6.75
CA ILE A 132 -5.02 8.28 -6.04
C ILE A 132 -4.34 8.79 -4.78
N ASN A 133 -4.70 8.20 -3.63
CA ASN A 133 -4.16 8.61 -2.33
C ASN A 133 -2.67 8.23 -2.18
N MET A 134 -2.05 8.75 -1.15
CA MET A 134 -0.63 8.56 -0.87
C MET A 134 -0.30 7.09 -0.60
N ASP A 135 -1.12 6.39 0.16
CA ASP A 135 -0.90 5.00 0.54
C ASP A 135 -0.92 4.06 -0.68
N ALA A 136 -1.89 4.23 -1.58
CA ALA A 136 -1.92 3.45 -2.83
C ALA A 136 -0.68 3.72 -3.71
N ARG A 137 -0.21 4.99 -3.78
CA ARG A 137 1.02 5.33 -4.50
C ARG A 137 2.24 4.64 -3.90
N THR A 138 2.31 4.57 -2.58
CA THR A 138 3.41 3.93 -1.85
C THR A 138 3.45 2.43 -2.13
N VAL A 139 2.32 1.72 -2.02
CA VAL A 139 2.24 0.28 -2.32
C VAL A 139 2.60 -0.02 -3.78
N LEU A 140 2.08 0.78 -4.72
CA LEU A 140 2.38 0.63 -6.15
C LEU A 140 3.85 0.92 -6.46
N GLY A 141 4.47 1.87 -5.77
CA GLY A 141 5.90 2.15 -5.86
C GLY A 141 6.76 0.96 -5.42
N CYS A 142 6.37 0.26 -4.35
CA CYS A 142 7.04 -0.97 -3.93
C CYS A 142 6.95 -2.07 -4.99
N LEU A 143 5.79 -2.21 -5.65
CA LEU A 143 5.59 -3.20 -6.70
C LEU A 143 6.46 -2.91 -7.94
N ALA A 144 6.54 -1.66 -8.38
CA ALA A 144 7.37 -1.25 -9.50
C ALA A 144 8.85 -1.59 -9.23
N SER A 145 9.34 -1.26 -8.04
CA SER A 145 10.70 -1.56 -7.61
C SER A 145 11.00 -3.07 -7.60
N ALA A 146 10.07 -3.91 -7.16
CA ALA A 146 10.26 -5.36 -7.08
C ALA A 146 10.39 -6.04 -8.45
N ARG A 147 9.87 -5.46 -9.53
CA ARG A 147 9.93 -6.04 -10.89
C ARG A 147 11.18 -5.64 -11.69
N GLU A 148 11.74 -4.47 -11.45
CA GLU A 148 12.86 -3.94 -12.23
C GLU A 148 14.23 -4.46 -11.79
N TYR A 149 14.36 -4.96 -10.56
CA TYR A 149 15.65 -5.39 -10.00
C TYR A 149 16.16 -6.77 -10.46
N ALA A 150 15.45 -7.45 -11.32
CA ALA A 150 15.95 -8.73 -11.88
C ALA A 150 17.06 -8.56 -12.96
N ALA A 151 17.34 -7.33 -13.40
CA ALA A 151 18.40 -7.03 -14.37
C ALA A 151 18.95 -5.62 -14.13
N GLU A 152 19.89 -5.48 -13.16
CA GLU A 152 20.58 -4.21 -12.95
C GLU A 152 21.70 -4.00 -13.98
N PRO A 153 21.65 -2.92 -14.79
CA PRO A 153 22.88 -2.37 -15.32
C PRO A 153 23.70 -1.78 -14.16
N ALA A 154 25.00 -1.99 -14.15
CA ALA A 154 25.90 -1.49 -13.12
C ALA A 154 25.69 0.01 -12.87
N GLY A 155 25.12 0.34 -11.70
CA GLY A 155 24.97 1.72 -11.24
C GLY A 155 26.34 2.36 -10.90
N ARG A 156 26.33 3.67 -10.64
CA ARG A 156 27.55 4.40 -10.21
C ARG A 156 28.05 3.98 -8.82
N HIS A 157 27.15 3.41 -7.99
CA HIS A 157 27.46 2.89 -6.65
C HIS A 157 27.01 1.43 -6.57
N THR A 158 27.83 0.61 -5.93
CA THR A 158 27.47 -0.77 -5.61
C THR A 158 26.44 -0.78 -4.46
N MET A 159 25.64 -1.84 -4.37
CA MET A 159 24.72 -2.00 -3.23
C MET A 159 25.45 -2.00 -1.89
N ALA A 160 26.68 -2.52 -1.82
CA ALA A 160 27.49 -2.50 -0.61
C ALA A 160 27.85 -1.07 -0.18
N GLU A 161 28.23 -0.19 -1.12
CA GLU A 161 28.47 1.23 -0.84
C GLU A 161 27.20 1.93 -0.35
N ILE A 162 26.07 1.72 -1.04
CA ILE A 162 24.79 2.33 -0.63
C ILE A 162 24.40 1.86 0.76
N LEU A 163 24.44 0.55 1.05
CA LEU A 163 24.07 0.00 2.35
C LEU A 163 24.98 0.51 3.48
N SER A 164 26.24 0.83 3.21
CA SER A 164 27.16 1.41 4.20
C SER A 164 26.73 2.81 4.70
N TRP A 165 25.85 3.50 4.00
CA TRP A 165 25.30 4.79 4.44
C TRP A 165 24.29 4.66 5.58
N PHE A 166 23.79 3.44 5.84
CA PHE A 166 22.73 3.16 6.82
C PHE A 166 23.23 2.38 8.04
N THR A 167 24.53 2.07 8.10
CA THR A 167 25.20 1.41 9.23
C THR A 167 26.08 2.40 9.98
#